data_3d52b2a05c7983cc2f96ac4cf67e61b7
#
_entry.id   3d52b2a05c7983cc2f96ac4cf67e61b7
#
_cell.length_a   1.000
_cell.length_b   1.000
_cell.length_c   1.000
_cell.angle_alpha   90.00
_cell.angle_beta   90.00
_cell.angle_gamma   90.00
#
_symmetry.space_group_name_H-M   'P 1'
#
loop_
_entity.id
_entity.type
_entity.pdbx_description
1 polymer ?
#
loop_
_entity_poly.entity_id
_entity_poly.type
_entity_poly.pdbx_seq_one_letter_code
_entity_poly.pdbx_strand_id
1 'polypeptide(L)'
;SSGGMSWTDKRIEDGDETCEAHQELREQNIDFEAFGKSLVHRPELADTRDLSKLVSQIEVPVFLGGAWQDEQTGPQFADMLGNFTSSPDLNVTLYNGRHPDGYTPQVLSRWLEFLQIYVSEEVPHLDEGLRAASPALFEDFFGTPGLIFDANRFDEYYPDRYDDALAAYRADPAVRVLFERGAGGEAPGAPVSVFEATYDAWPPSDITERSFYLGADGALADAAPTDEGVDRFLNDLESAEEDFFGEKGYELLAPTWD
;
A
#
# COMPACT_ATOMS: atom_id res chain seq x y z
N SER A 1 -25.87 -13.90 -5.74
CA SER A 1 -25.16 -13.06 -6.71
C SER A 1 -26.17 -12.29 -7.51
N SER A 2 -26.41 -11.05 -7.18
CA SER A 2 -27.04 -10.07 -8.04
C SER A 2 -26.05 -9.79 -9.16
N GLY A 3 -26.22 -10.43 -10.32
CA GLY A 3 -25.38 -10.25 -11.48
C GLY A 3 -25.58 -8.85 -12.07
N GLY A 4 -24.97 -7.85 -11.46
CA GLY A 4 -24.76 -6.55 -12.08
C GLY A 4 -23.73 -6.71 -13.20
N MET A 5 -23.97 -6.06 -14.32
CA MET A 5 -23.03 -5.97 -15.44
C MET A 5 -21.74 -5.32 -14.93
N SER A 6 -20.58 -5.94 -15.21
CA SER A 6 -19.30 -5.35 -14.83
C SER A 6 -19.10 -4.02 -15.58
N TRP A 7 -18.23 -3.15 -15.06
CA TRP A 7 -17.86 -1.90 -15.73
C TRP A 7 -17.33 -2.16 -17.15
N THR A 8 -16.56 -3.23 -17.33
CA THR A 8 -16.04 -3.67 -18.64
C THR A 8 -17.17 -4.03 -19.60
N ASP A 9 -18.13 -4.85 -19.13
CA ASP A 9 -19.26 -5.28 -19.97
C ASP A 9 -20.09 -4.07 -20.43
N LYS A 10 -20.30 -3.12 -19.52
CA LYS A 10 -21.02 -1.89 -19.85
C LYS A 10 -20.30 -1.05 -20.92
N ARG A 11 -18.99 -0.92 -20.85
CA ARG A 11 -18.21 -0.20 -21.87
C ARG A 11 -18.26 -0.88 -23.22
N ILE A 12 -18.22 -2.22 -23.25
CA ILE A 12 -18.35 -3.00 -24.48
C ILE A 12 -19.75 -2.81 -25.07
N GLU A 13 -20.80 -2.86 -24.24
CA GLU A 13 -22.17 -2.60 -24.68
C GLU A 13 -22.35 -1.18 -25.24
N ASP A 14 -21.66 -0.19 -24.66
CA ASP A 14 -21.61 1.20 -25.12
C ASP A 14 -20.73 1.40 -26.40
N GLY A 15 -20.12 0.33 -26.94
CA GLY A 15 -19.38 0.33 -28.18
C GLY A 15 -17.89 0.66 -28.05
N ASP A 16 -17.27 0.43 -26.89
CA ASP A 16 -15.82 0.60 -26.69
C ASP A 16 -15.03 -0.58 -27.29
N GLU A 17 -14.65 -0.45 -28.57
CA GLU A 17 -13.91 -1.48 -29.32
C GLU A 17 -12.56 -1.84 -28.67
N THR A 18 -11.91 -0.89 -27.97
CA THR A 18 -10.65 -1.13 -27.27
C THR A 18 -10.88 -2.01 -26.05
N CYS A 19 -11.96 -1.76 -25.31
CA CYS A 19 -12.33 -2.55 -24.15
C CYS A 19 -12.71 -3.98 -24.57
N GLU A 20 -13.43 -4.14 -25.68
CA GLU A 20 -13.78 -5.43 -26.27
C GLU A 20 -12.55 -6.24 -26.65
N ALA A 21 -11.63 -5.64 -27.44
CA ALA A 21 -10.39 -6.28 -27.85
C ALA A 21 -9.50 -6.70 -26.66
N HIS A 22 -9.44 -5.89 -25.62
CA HIS A 22 -8.71 -6.24 -24.40
C HIS A 22 -9.39 -7.37 -23.63
N GLN A 23 -10.72 -7.45 -23.63
CA GLN A 23 -11.44 -8.54 -22.99
C GLN A 23 -11.21 -9.86 -23.73
N GLU A 24 -11.25 -9.87 -25.05
CA GLU A 24 -10.90 -11.05 -25.87
C GLU A 24 -9.46 -11.55 -25.58
N LEU A 25 -8.51 -10.66 -25.36
CA LEU A 25 -7.15 -11.03 -24.96
C LEU A 25 -7.11 -11.65 -23.56
N ARG A 26 -7.89 -11.14 -22.62
CA ARG A 26 -7.98 -11.66 -21.25
C ARG A 26 -8.62 -13.04 -21.20
N GLU A 27 -9.62 -13.31 -22.03
CA GLU A 27 -10.29 -14.62 -22.12
C GLU A 27 -9.37 -15.74 -22.62
N GLN A 28 -8.24 -15.40 -23.24
CA GLN A 28 -7.20 -16.37 -23.60
C GLN A 28 -6.34 -16.82 -22.41
N ASN A 29 -6.44 -16.15 -21.27
CA ASN A 29 -5.76 -16.53 -20.05
C ASN A 29 -6.55 -17.57 -19.25
N ILE A 30 -5.88 -18.10 -18.21
CA ILE A 30 -6.53 -18.96 -17.22
C ILE A 30 -7.64 -18.13 -16.55
N ASP A 31 -8.82 -18.70 -16.41
CA ASP A 31 -9.85 -18.19 -15.53
C ASP A 31 -9.36 -18.30 -14.07
N PHE A 32 -8.77 -17.22 -13.57
CA PHE A 32 -8.18 -17.18 -12.23
C PHE A 32 -9.23 -17.32 -11.13
N GLU A 33 -10.46 -16.91 -11.36
CA GLU A 33 -11.54 -17.05 -10.39
C GLU A 33 -11.94 -18.51 -10.25
N ALA A 34 -12.22 -19.18 -11.36
CA ALA A 34 -12.53 -20.61 -11.37
C ALA A 34 -11.37 -21.45 -10.85
N PHE A 35 -10.13 -21.10 -11.25
CA PHE A 35 -8.93 -21.76 -10.75
C PHE A 35 -8.78 -21.54 -9.24
N GLY A 36 -8.90 -20.32 -8.73
CA GLY A 36 -8.82 -20.03 -7.30
C GLY A 36 -9.86 -20.78 -6.47
N LYS A 37 -11.12 -20.82 -6.93
CA LYS A 37 -12.20 -21.59 -6.29
C LYS A 37 -11.95 -23.10 -6.28
N SER A 38 -11.17 -23.63 -7.21
CA SER A 38 -10.81 -25.04 -7.26
C SER A 38 -9.69 -25.46 -6.30
N LEU A 39 -8.96 -24.49 -5.75
CA LEU A 39 -7.81 -24.75 -4.89
C LEU A 39 -8.24 -25.06 -3.46
N VAL A 40 -7.77 -26.20 -2.95
CA VAL A 40 -7.88 -26.60 -1.53
C VAL A 40 -6.59 -26.24 -0.78
N HIS A 41 -5.46 -26.28 -1.49
CA HIS A 41 -4.14 -25.98 -0.96
C HIS A 41 -3.38 -25.07 -1.92
N ARG A 42 -2.34 -24.43 -1.41
CA ARG A 42 -1.42 -23.61 -2.23
C ARG A 42 -0.82 -24.45 -3.35
N PRO A 43 -0.99 -24.08 -4.63
CA PRO A 43 -0.44 -24.82 -5.75
C PRO A 43 1.06 -24.54 -5.92
N GLU A 44 1.83 -25.47 -6.48
CA GLU A 44 3.25 -25.27 -6.81
C GLU A 44 3.46 -24.08 -7.75
N LEU A 45 2.50 -23.75 -8.60
CA LEU A 45 2.53 -22.57 -9.46
C LEU A 45 2.72 -21.28 -8.64
N ALA A 46 2.20 -21.20 -7.42
CA ALA A 46 2.38 -20.03 -6.56
C ALA A 46 3.84 -19.82 -6.16
N ASP A 47 4.65 -20.87 -6.08
CA ASP A 47 6.07 -20.75 -5.75
C ASP A 47 6.88 -20.05 -6.84
N THR A 48 6.49 -20.18 -8.10
CA THR A 48 7.15 -19.51 -9.23
C THR A 48 6.81 -18.01 -9.31
N ARG A 49 5.77 -17.60 -8.61
CA ARG A 49 5.30 -16.21 -8.53
C ARG A 49 5.56 -15.58 -7.17
N ASP A 50 6.30 -16.23 -6.32
CA ASP A 50 6.70 -15.73 -5.02
C ASP A 50 7.80 -14.66 -5.19
N LEU A 51 7.37 -13.40 -5.21
CA LEU A 51 8.25 -12.26 -5.40
C LEU A 51 9.32 -12.18 -4.31
N SER A 52 9.06 -12.67 -3.11
CA SER A 52 10.02 -12.66 -2.00
C SER A 52 11.34 -13.36 -2.34
N LYS A 53 11.29 -14.32 -3.27
CA LYS A 53 12.49 -15.04 -3.78
C LYS A 53 13.19 -14.32 -4.93
N LEU A 54 12.49 -13.40 -5.61
CA LEU A 54 13.00 -12.72 -6.80
C LEU A 54 13.60 -11.35 -6.49
N VAL A 55 13.13 -10.68 -5.45
CA VAL A 55 13.59 -9.32 -5.11
C VAL A 55 15.07 -9.21 -4.79
N SER A 56 15.71 -10.31 -4.41
CA SER A 56 17.17 -10.37 -4.23
C SER A 56 17.98 -10.17 -5.51
N GLN A 57 17.34 -10.29 -6.68
CA GLN A 57 17.96 -10.06 -7.99
C GLN A 57 17.84 -8.60 -8.48
N ILE A 58 17.16 -7.74 -7.72
CA ILE A 58 16.99 -6.34 -8.07
C ILE A 58 18.26 -5.58 -7.71
N GLU A 59 18.98 -5.07 -8.71
CA GLU A 59 20.26 -4.38 -8.61
C GLU A 59 20.15 -2.85 -8.82
N VAL A 60 18.93 -2.32 -8.84
CA VAL A 60 18.64 -0.88 -8.99
C VAL A 60 18.03 -0.32 -7.71
N PRO A 61 18.06 1.02 -7.49
CA PRO A 61 17.34 1.65 -6.39
C PRO A 61 15.86 1.29 -6.39
N VAL A 62 15.28 1.11 -5.20
CA VAL A 62 13.88 0.72 -5.03
C VAL A 62 13.16 1.68 -4.10
N PHE A 63 11.99 2.14 -4.51
CA PHE A 63 10.99 2.75 -3.64
C PHE A 63 9.79 1.81 -3.50
N LEU A 64 9.37 1.56 -2.27
CA LEU A 64 8.21 0.71 -1.97
C LEU A 64 7.29 1.43 -0.99
N GLY A 65 6.03 1.64 -1.40
CA GLY A 65 4.94 2.02 -0.50
C GLY A 65 4.14 0.78 -0.13
N GLY A 66 3.91 0.56 1.15
CA GLY A 66 3.19 -0.62 1.63
C GLY A 66 2.07 -0.28 2.61
N ALA A 67 0.84 -0.68 2.27
CA ALA A 67 -0.34 -0.48 3.09
C ALA A 67 -0.69 -1.76 3.85
N TRP A 68 -0.82 -1.67 5.19
CA TRP A 68 -1.13 -2.84 6.02
C TRP A 68 -2.54 -3.41 5.80
N GLN A 69 -3.46 -2.59 5.31
CA GLN A 69 -4.85 -2.96 5.02
C GLN A 69 -5.14 -2.98 3.51
N ASP A 70 -4.09 -3.20 2.70
CA ASP A 70 -4.25 -3.34 1.26
C ASP A 70 -5.18 -4.51 0.94
N GLU A 71 -6.35 -4.20 0.37
CA GLU A 71 -7.39 -5.17 0.05
C GLU A 71 -7.05 -6.04 -1.16
N GLN A 72 -6.02 -5.68 -1.93
CA GLN A 72 -5.60 -6.41 -3.11
C GLN A 72 -4.38 -7.31 -2.85
N THR A 73 -3.37 -6.79 -2.17
CA THR A 73 -2.09 -7.49 -1.96
C THR A 73 -1.93 -8.04 -0.54
N GLY A 74 -2.66 -7.49 0.41
CA GLY A 74 -2.55 -7.84 1.82
C GLY A 74 -1.26 -7.34 2.47
N PRO A 75 -1.05 -7.63 3.77
CA PRO A 75 0.08 -7.11 4.55
C PRO A 75 1.39 -7.88 4.39
N GLN A 76 1.40 -9.02 3.66
CA GLN A 76 2.54 -9.94 3.57
C GLN A 76 3.75 -9.36 2.83
N PHE A 77 3.59 -8.25 2.11
CA PHE A 77 4.70 -7.59 1.43
C PHE A 77 5.86 -7.24 2.37
N ALA A 78 5.57 -6.98 3.65
CA ALA A 78 6.60 -6.64 4.63
C ALA A 78 7.62 -7.75 4.88
N ASP A 79 7.23 -9.02 4.70
CA ASP A 79 8.10 -10.18 4.89
C ASP A 79 9.22 -10.24 3.83
N MET A 80 9.02 -9.63 2.67
CA MET A 80 10.05 -9.63 1.61
C MET A 80 11.07 -8.49 1.74
N LEU A 81 10.84 -7.48 2.57
CA LEU A 81 11.68 -6.28 2.62
C LEU A 81 13.15 -6.60 2.93
N GLY A 82 13.40 -7.57 3.81
CA GLY A 82 14.75 -8.04 4.11
C GLY A 82 15.46 -8.79 2.98
N ASN A 83 14.75 -9.11 1.90
CA ASN A 83 15.29 -9.88 0.78
C ASN A 83 15.81 -9.00 -0.38
N PHE A 84 15.71 -7.68 -0.31
CA PHE A 84 16.30 -6.75 -1.29
C PHE A 84 17.81 -6.60 -1.08
N THR A 85 18.54 -7.71 -1.13
CA THR A 85 19.95 -7.78 -0.75
C THR A 85 20.91 -7.23 -1.80
N SER A 86 20.48 -7.05 -3.03
CA SER A 86 21.29 -6.54 -4.15
C SER A 86 20.94 -5.10 -4.55
N SER A 87 19.83 -4.56 -4.03
CA SER A 87 19.48 -3.16 -4.29
C SER A 87 20.46 -2.22 -3.57
N PRO A 88 21.05 -1.25 -4.28
CA PRO A 88 21.99 -0.31 -3.66
C PRO A 88 21.32 0.66 -2.67
N ASP A 89 20.04 0.98 -2.90
CA ASP A 89 19.27 1.91 -2.10
C ASP A 89 17.82 1.41 -2.02
N LEU A 90 17.37 1.05 -0.82
CA LEU A 90 15.99 0.64 -0.56
C LEU A 90 15.30 1.72 0.28
N ASN A 91 14.22 2.26 -0.22
CA ASN A 91 13.41 3.27 0.44
C ASN A 91 11.98 2.76 0.59
N VAL A 92 11.53 2.61 1.83
CA VAL A 92 10.24 2.02 2.14
C VAL A 92 9.40 2.97 2.98
N THR A 93 8.14 3.16 2.59
CA THR A 93 7.14 3.83 3.43
C THR A 93 6.01 2.85 3.75
N LEU A 94 5.87 2.51 5.02
CA LEU A 94 4.82 1.62 5.55
C LEU A 94 3.74 2.46 6.22
N TYR A 95 2.48 2.12 5.99
CA TYR A 95 1.38 2.89 6.54
C TYR A 95 0.13 2.05 6.77
N ASN A 96 -0.68 2.46 7.74
CA ASN A 96 -2.01 1.92 7.93
C ASN A 96 -2.95 2.57 6.91
N GLY A 97 -3.41 1.81 5.94
CA GLY A 97 -4.22 2.32 4.85
C GLY A 97 -4.55 1.25 3.83
N ARG A 98 -5.32 1.64 2.82
CA ARG A 98 -5.73 0.79 1.69
C ARG A 98 -4.84 1.01 0.47
N HIS A 99 -5.06 0.22 -0.57
CA HIS A 99 -4.30 0.29 -1.83
C HIS A 99 -4.13 1.72 -2.39
N PRO A 100 -5.19 2.54 -2.53
CA PRO A 100 -5.05 3.89 -3.09
C PRO A 100 -4.32 4.89 -2.19
N ASP A 101 -4.15 4.59 -0.92
CA ASP A 101 -3.52 5.51 0.02
C ASP A 101 -2.02 5.74 -0.21
N GLY A 102 -1.41 4.99 -1.13
CA GLY A 102 -0.10 5.27 -1.68
C GLY A 102 -0.01 6.62 -2.41
N TYR A 103 -1.14 7.16 -2.86
CA TYR A 103 -1.21 8.48 -3.52
C TYR A 103 -1.45 9.64 -2.55
N THR A 104 -1.50 9.41 -1.24
CA THR A 104 -1.62 10.48 -0.26
C THR A 104 -0.37 11.33 -0.17
N PRO A 105 -0.47 12.61 0.25
CA PRO A 105 0.66 13.54 0.20
C PRO A 105 1.93 13.01 0.87
N GLN A 106 1.80 12.39 2.06
CA GLN A 106 2.94 11.90 2.83
C GLN A 106 3.70 10.74 2.16
N VAL A 107 3.03 9.95 1.33
CA VAL A 107 3.65 8.85 0.57
C VAL A 107 4.12 9.36 -0.79
N LEU A 108 3.25 10.09 -1.49
CA LEU A 108 3.50 10.58 -2.84
C LEU A 108 4.68 11.56 -2.89
N SER A 109 4.85 12.43 -1.88
CA SER A 109 6.00 13.34 -1.80
C SER A 109 7.32 12.55 -1.83
N ARG A 110 7.44 11.47 -1.06
CA ARG A 110 8.65 10.62 -1.03
C ARG A 110 8.88 9.86 -2.33
N TRP A 111 7.81 9.41 -2.96
CA TRP A 111 7.91 8.76 -4.26
C TRP A 111 8.39 9.74 -5.35
N LEU A 112 7.89 10.97 -5.35
CA LEU A 112 8.34 12.01 -6.28
C LEU A 112 9.82 12.38 -6.05
N GLU A 113 10.25 12.52 -4.80
CA GLU A 113 11.66 12.71 -4.45
C GLU A 113 12.54 11.59 -5.02
N PHE A 114 12.12 10.32 -4.84
CA PHE A 114 12.81 9.17 -5.40
C PHE A 114 12.93 9.24 -6.91
N LEU A 115 11.85 9.58 -7.62
CA LEU A 115 11.86 9.70 -9.08
C LEU A 115 12.78 10.83 -9.55
N GLN A 116 12.77 11.97 -8.86
CA GLN A 116 13.66 13.08 -9.22
C GLN A 116 15.14 12.72 -8.99
N ILE A 117 15.45 12.06 -7.88
CA ILE A 117 16.84 11.61 -7.57
C ILE A 117 17.33 10.55 -8.56
N TYR A 118 16.58 9.47 -8.78
CA TYR A 118 17.11 8.29 -9.48
C TYR A 118 16.71 8.19 -10.96
N VAL A 119 15.67 8.91 -11.37
CA VAL A 119 15.19 8.84 -12.76
C VAL A 119 15.50 10.12 -13.53
N SER A 120 15.22 11.28 -12.93
CA SER A 120 15.52 12.57 -13.58
C SER A 120 16.94 13.06 -13.33
N GLU A 121 17.63 12.55 -12.31
CA GLU A 121 18.94 13.01 -11.84
C GLU A 121 18.93 14.51 -11.52
N GLU A 122 17.90 14.95 -10.81
CA GLU A 122 17.65 16.33 -10.42
C GLU A 122 17.51 16.46 -8.92
N VAL A 123 17.75 17.66 -8.39
CA VAL A 123 17.44 17.97 -7.00
C VAL A 123 15.94 17.94 -6.78
N PRO A 124 15.40 17.14 -5.84
CA PRO A 124 13.98 17.06 -5.60
C PRO A 124 13.37 18.41 -5.23
N HIS A 125 12.43 18.84 -6.06
CA HIS A 125 11.71 20.09 -5.86
C HIS A 125 10.34 20.02 -6.53
N LEU A 126 9.29 20.26 -5.77
CA LEU A 126 7.94 20.42 -6.30
C LEU A 126 7.67 21.91 -6.51
N ASP A 127 7.24 22.25 -7.72
CA ASP A 127 6.87 23.59 -8.12
C ASP A 127 5.80 24.19 -7.18
N GLU A 128 5.93 25.49 -6.86
CA GLU A 128 5.00 26.18 -5.98
C GLU A 128 3.55 26.18 -6.50
N GLY A 129 3.36 26.21 -7.83
CA GLY A 129 2.04 26.15 -8.45
C GLY A 129 1.37 24.79 -8.22
N LEU A 130 2.13 23.70 -8.36
CA LEU A 130 1.65 22.35 -8.07
C LEU A 130 1.32 22.20 -6.58
N ARG A 131 2.19 22.69 -5.70
CA ARG A 131 1.94 22.67 -4.25
C ARG A 131 0.70 23.47 -3.87
N ALA A 132 0.52 24.65 -4.47
CA ALA A 132 -0.66 25.50 -4.24
C ALA A 132 -1.97 24.87 -4.75
N ALA A 133 -1.90 24.07 -5.83
CA ALA A 133 -3.05 23.37 -6.39
C ALA A 133 -3.37 22.07 -5.63
N SER A 134 -2.43 21.53 -4.87
CA SER A 134 -2.54 20.21 -4.25
C SER A 134 -3.73 20.03 -3.30
N PRO A 135 -4.16 21.03 -2.49
CA PRO A 135 -5.35 20.86 -1.64
C PRO A 135 -6.60 20.52 -2.44
N ALA A 136 -6.84 21.21 -3.55
CA ALA A 136 -8.01 20.96 -4.39
C ALA A 136 -7.92 19.60 -5.10
N LEU A 137 -6.72 19.20 -5.55
CA LEU A 137 -6.50 17.90 -6.18
C LEU A 137 -6.73 16.74 -5.21
N PHE A 138 -6.22 16.84 -3.99
CA PHE A 138 -6.39 15.81 -2.99
C PHE A 138 -7.81 15.76 -2.42
N GLU A 139 -8.48 16.91 -2.29
CA GLU A 139 -9.89 16.95 -1.88
C GLU A 139 -10.79 16.28 -2.93
N ASP A 140 -10.55 16.51 -4.22
CA ASP A 140 -11.26 15.86 -5.30
C ASP A 140 -11.01 14.33 -5.32
N PHE A 141 -9.77 13.92 -5.02
CA PHE A 141 -9.39 12.51 -5.08
C PHE A 141 -9.79 11.72 -3.83
N PHE A 142 -9.60 12.29 -2.63
CA PHE A 142 -9.83 11.60 -1.35
C PHE A 142 -11.11 12.04 -0.64
N GLY A 143 -11.80 13.06 -1.14
CA GLY A 143 -12.97 13.63 -0.45
C GLY A 143 -12.63 14.34 0.87
N THR A 144 -11.34 14.58 1.15
CA THR A 144 -10.86 15.12 2.42
C THR A 144 -10.14 16.45 2.18
N PRO A 145 -10.62 17.56 2.79
CA PRO A 145 -10.01 18.86 2.62
C PRO A 145 -8.69 18.98 3.40
N GLY A 146 -7.83 19.92 2.98
CA GLY A 146 -6.64 20.30 3.71
C GLY A 146 -5.42 19.42 3.51
N LEU A 147 -5.48 18.41 2.66
CA LEU A 147 -4.32 17.61 2.28
C LEU A 147 -3.41 18.40 1.35
N ILE A 148 -2.13 18.50 1.68
CA ILE A 148 -1.12 19.21 0.88
C ILE A 148 0.14 18.36 0.77
N PHE A 149 0.92 18.55 -0.29
CA PHE A 149 2.25 17.96 -0.39
C PHE A 149 3.15 18.39 0.76
N ASP A 150 4.02 17.51 1.20
CA ASP A 150 5.07 17.82 2.17
C ASP A 150 5.95 18.99 1.66
N ALA A 151 6.62 19.68 2.57
CA ALA A 151 7.57 20.70 2.21
C ALA A 151 8.75 20.11 1.42
N ASN A 152 9.29 20.88 0.47
CA ASN A 152 10.50 20.52 -0.24
C ASN A 152 11.68 20.40 0.73
N ARG A 153 12.15 19.19 0.98
CA ARG A 153 13.24 18.91 1.94
C ARG A 153 14.63 19.26 1.41
N PHE A 154 14.75 19.40 0.08
CA PHE A 154 16.02 19.56 -0.62
C PHE A 154 16.22 20.99 -1.17
N ASP A 155 15.39 21.96 -0.76
CA ASP A 155 15.47 23.34 -1.26
C ASP A 155 16.84 24.00 -1.03
N GLU A 156 17.57 23.60 0.01
CA GLU A 156 18.93 24.09 0.25
C GLU A 156 19.95 23.64 -0.82
N TYR A 157 19.64 22.58 -1.56
CA TYR A 157 20.47 22.04 -2.63
C TYR A 157 20.02 22.50 -4.02
N TYR A 158 18.79 22.95 -4.13
CA TYR A 158 18.17 23.33 -5.41
C TYR A 158 18.76 24.63 -5.98
N PRO A 159 18.93 24.74 -7.33
CA PRO A 159 18.68 23.69 -8.31
C PRO A 159 19.93 22.85 -8.66
N ASP A 160 21.13 23.25 -8.27
CA ASP A 160 22.38 22.85 -8.94
C ASP A 160 23.24 21.84 -8.12
N ARG A 161 22.87 21.54 -6.86
CA ARG A 161 23.67 20.71 -5.97
C ARG A 161 23.14 19.28 -5.87
N TYR A 162 23.02 18.61 -7.04
CA TYR A 162 22.46 17.25 -7.11
C TYR A 162 23.24 16.23 -6.28
N ASP A 163 24.57 16.22 -6.33
CA ASP A 163 25.38 15.24 -5.57
C ASP A 163 25.18 15.39 -4.06
N ASP A 164 25.00 16.61 -3.56
CA ASP A 164 24.72 16.86 -2.16
C ASP A 164 23.29 16.39 -1.79
N ALA A 165 22.32 16.64 -2.67
CA ALA A 165 20.94 16.17 -2.50
C ALA A 165 20.88 14.63 -2.50
N LEU A 166 21.57 13.97 -3.42
CA LEU A 166 21.68 12.51 -3.47
C LEU A 166 22.33 11.95 -2.19
N ALA A 167 23.41 12.58 -1.71
CA ALA A 167 24.04 12.17 -0.48
C ALA A 167 23.12 12.33 0.74
N ALA A 168 22.36 13.43 0.79
CA ALA A 168 21.37 13.68 1.84
C ALA A 168 20.20 12.67 1.76
N TYR A 169 19.73 12.35 0.56
CA TYR A 169 18.67 11.35 0.33
C TYR A 169 19.11 9.96 0.81
N ARG A 170 20.36 9.56 0.50
CA ARG A 170 20.94 8.28 0.93
C ARG A 170 21.22 8.19 2.42
N ALA A 171 21.29 9.32 3.10
CA ALA A 171 21.44 9.37 4.56
C ALA A 171 20.11 9.19 5.30
N ASP A 172 18.98 9.22 4.62
CA ASP A 172 17.68 8.92 5.22
C ASP A 172 17.64 7.43 5.65
N PRO A 173 17.00 7.10 6.77
CA PRO A 173 16.71 5.72 7.14
C PRO A 173 15.91 5.00 6.05
N ALA A 174 16.27 3.74 5.80
CA ALA A 174 15.67 2.95 4.71
C ALA A 174 14.16 2.74 4.85
N VAL A 175 13.64 2.70 6.08
CA VAL A 175 12.23 2.42 6.35
C VAL A 175 11.60 3.54 7.16
N ARG A 176 10.50 4.05 6.66
CA ARG A 176 9.64 5.04 7.30
C ARG A 176 8.28 4.41 7.58
N VAL A 177 7.79 4.50 8.81
CA VAL A 177 6.49 3.98 9.22
C VAL A 177 5.59 5.13 9.67
N LEU A 178 4.43 5.25 9.04
CA LEU A 178 3.42 6.25 9.36
C LEU A 178 2.40 5.65 10.35
N PHE A 179 2.37 6.18 11.57
CA PHE A 179 1.53 5.66 12.64
C PHE A 179 0.22 6.44 12.78
N GLU A 180 -0.81 5.72 13.23
CA GLU A 180 -2.15 6.24 13.50
C GLU A 180 -2.68 7.08 12.33
N ARG A 181 -2.48 6.59 11.12
CA ARG A 181 -2.99 7.22 9.93
C ARG A 181 -4.51 7.22 9.96
N GLY A 182 -5.10 8.36 9.59
CA GLY A 182 -6.52 8.61 9.78
C GLY A 182 -6.82 9.43 11.04
N ALA A 183 -5.84 9.65 11.93
CA ALA A 183 -5.98 10.41 13.16
C ALA A 183 -5.15 11.70 13.21
N GLY A 184 -4.24 11.92 12.25
CA GLY A 184 -3.33 13.09 12.22
C GLY A 184 -3.89 14.36 11.60
N GLY A 185 -5.06 14.30 10.96
CA GLY A 185 -5.70 15.44 10.32
C GLY A 185 -6.79 16.08 11.18
N GLU A 186 -7.29 17.27 10.73
CA GLU A 186 -8.43 17.93 11.37
C GLU A 186 -9.75 17.17 11.12
N ALA A 187 -9.89 16.57 9.93
CA ALA A 187 -11.03 15.74 9.59
C ALA A 187 -10.82 14.30 10.08
N PRO A 188 -11.79 13.69 10.77
CA PRO A 188 -11.72 12.27 11.13
C PRO A 188 -11.52 11.41 9.88
N GLY A 189 -10.62 10.43 9.96
CA GLY A 189 -10.30 9.55 8.84
C GLY A 189 -9.41 10.16 7.75
N ALA A 190 -9.00 11.43 7.86
CA ALA A 190 -8.06 12.03 6.92
C ALA A 190 -6.79 11.18 6.83
N PRO A 191 -6.30 10.85 5.61
CA PRO A 191 -5.16 9.96 5.44
C PRO A 191 -3.82 10.63 5.79
N VAL A 192 -3.74 11.13 7.01
CA VAL A 192 -2.58 11.79 7.62
C VAL A 192 -2.22 11.04 8.90
N SER A 193 -0.94 10.76 9.09
CA SER A 193 -0.42 10.11 10.31
C SER A 193 -0.27 11.12 11.44
N VAL A 194 -0.44 10.66 12.69
CA VAL A 194 -0.16 11.45 13.90
C VAL A 194 1.35 11.65 14.08
N PHE A 195 2.13 10.58 13.84
CA PHE A 195 3.59 10.63 13.91
C PHE A 195 4.19 9.58 12.97
N GLU A 196 5.49 9.70 12.74
CA GLU A 196 6.26 8.72 11.99
C GLU A 196 7.45 8.21 12.81
N ALA A 197 7.86 6.99 12.53
CA ALA A 197 9.11 6.43 13.02
C ALA A 197 9.95 5.93 11.85
N THR A 198 11.27 5.94 12.03
CA THR A 198 12.20 5.51 10.99
C THR A 198 13.12 4.41 11.51
N TYR A 199 13.53 3.52 10.61
CA TYR A 199 14.37 2.38 10.90
C TYR A 199 15.36 2.16 9.77
N ASP A 200 16.56 1.68 10.10
CA ASP A 200 17.60 1.41 9.10
C ASP A 200 17.31 0.13 8.28
N ALA A 201 16.48 -0.75 8.80
CA ALA A 201 16.10 -2.01 8.15
C ALA A 201 14.73 -2.49 8.64
N TRP A 202 14.14 -3.45 7.90
CA TRP A 202 12.93 -4.15 8.29
C TRP A 202 13.12 -5.68 8.25
N PRO A 203 12.72 -6.42 9.29
CA PRO A 203 12.23 -5.89 10.57
C PRO A 203 13.32 -5.13 11.35
N PRO A 204 12.94 -4.20 12.25
CA PRO A 204 13.91 -3.52 13.11
C PRO A 204 14.74 -4.52 13.93
N SER A 205 16.03 -4.24 14.11
CA SER A 205 16.97 -5.18 14.75
C SER A 205 16.75 -5.37 16.26
N ASP A 206 16.02 -4.47 16.89
CA ASP A 206 15.73 -4.44 18.33
C ASP A 206 14.38 -5.05 18.73
N ILE A 207 13.64 -5.60 17.74
CA ILE A 207 12.39 -6.29 18.07
C ILE A 207 12.65 -7.57 18.84
N THR A 208 11.73 -7.84 19.78
CA THR A 208 11.74 -9.09 20.56
C THR A 208 10.45 -9.83 20.27
N GLU A 209 10.57 -11.07 19.83
CA GLU A 209 9.41 -11.95 19.65
C GLU A 209 8.75 -12.25 21.00
N ARG A 210 7.44 -12.11 21.05
CA ARG A 210 6.63 -12.47 22.20
C ARG A 210 5.45 -13.32 21.78
N SER A 211 5.31 -14.48 22.38
CA SER A 211 4.19 -15.38 22.15
C SER A 211 3.06 -15.11 23.13
N PHE A 212 1.83 -15.05 22.60
CA PHE A 212 0.61 -15.03 23.37
C PHE A 212 -0.20 -16.27 23.06
N TYR A 213 -0.79 -16.86 24.07
CA TYR A 213 -1.57 -18.08 23.94
C TYR A 213 -3.05 -17.78 24.12
N LEU A 214 -3.88 -18.41 23.29
CA LEU A 214 -5.33 -18.32 23.41
C LEU A 214 -5.76 -19.05 24.69
N GLY A 215 -6.48 -18.35 25.56
CA GLY A 215 -7.06 -18.87 26.79
C GLY A 215 -8.59 -18.90 26.74
N ALA A 216 -9.21 -19.42 27.74
CA ALA A 216 -10.67 -19.46 27.85
C ALA A 216 -11.30 -18.06 27.82
N ASP A 217 -12.51 -17.96 27.28
CA ASP A 217 -13.33 -16.75 27.25
C ASP A 217 -12.67 -15.59 26.47
N GLY A 218 -11.90 -15.91 25.43
CA GLY A 218 -11.24 -14.92 24.56
C GLY A 218 -10.03 -14.23 25.19
N ALA A 219 -9.47 -14.76 26.25
CA ALA A 219 -8.29 -14.23 26.91
C ALA A 219 -7.03 -14.53 26.10
N LEU A 220 -6.02 -13.63 26.17
CA LEU A 220 -4.64 -13.88 25.77
C LEU A 220 -3.77 -14.01 27.02
N ALA A 221 -2.98 -15.08 27.08
CA ALA A 221 -2.11 -15.38 28.22
C ALA A 221 -0.63 -15.46 27.82
N ASP A 222 0.26 -15.15 28.74
CA ASP A 222 1.71 -15.25 28.53
C ASP A 222 2.23 -16.70 28.62
N ALA A 223 1.39 -17.64 29.06
CA ALA A 223 1.73 -19.06 29.18
C ALA A 223 0.73 -19.94 28.43
N ALA A 224 1.21 -21.00 27.83
CA ALA A 224 0.34 -21.96 27.16
C ALA A 224 -0.66 -22.59 28.15
N PRO A 225 -1.95 -22.76 27.79
CA PRO A 225 -2.93 -23.44 28.62
C PRO A 225 -2.51 -24.88 28.86
N THR A 226 -2.85 -25.40 30.08
CA THR A 226 -2.57 -26.79 30.45
C THR A 226 -3.62 -27.74 29.93
N ASP A 227 -4.80 -27.24 29.66
CA ASP A 227 -5.94 -28.02 29.19
C ASP A 227 -6.36 -27.60 27.80
N GLU A 228 -6.81 -28.56 27.00
CA GLU A 228 -7.40 -28.27 25.69
C GLU A 228 -8.78 -27.62 25.84
N GLY A 229 -9.05 -26.61 25.07
CA GLY A 229 -10.31 -25.89 25.01
C GLY A 229 -10.75 -25.59 23.59
N VAL A 230 -12.02 -25.26 23.42
CA VAL A 230 -12.61 -24.86 22.15
C VAL A 230 -13.45 -23.62 22.36
N ASP A 231 -13.09 -22.54 21.71
CA ASP A 231 -13.93 -21.37 21.54
C ASP A 231 -14.73 -21.49 20.24
N ARG A 232 -15.97 -21.01 20.28
CA ARG A 232 -16.87 -21.01 19.12
C ARG A 232 -17.33 -19.60 18.82
N PHE A 233 -17.26 -19.24 17.57
CA PHE A 233 -17.85 -18.00 17.05
C PHE A 233 -18.84 -18.33 15.94
N LEU A 234 -19.83 -17.48 15.77
CA LEU A 234 -20.74 -17.52 14.64
C LEU A 234 -20.21 -16.56 13.58
N ASN A 235 -19.95 -17.07 12.37
CA ASN A 235 -19.67 -16.21 11.25
C ASN A 235 -21.00 -15.67 10.71
N ASP A 236 -21.25 -14.39 10.97
CA ASP A 236 -22.43 -13.69 10.50
C ASP A 236 -22.13 -13.05 9.14
N LEU A 237 -22.61 -13.69 8.09
CA LEU A 237 -22.42 -13.19 6.72
C LEU A 237 -23.29 -11.96 6.41
N GLU A 238 -24.29 -11.67 7.24
CA GLU A 238 -25.14 -10.49 7.08
C GLU A 238 -24.54 -9.24 7.76
N SER A 239 -23.48 -9.41 8.55
CA SER A 239 -22.75 -8.30 9.16
C SER A 239 -21.73 -7.62 8.24
N ALA A 240 -21.50 -8.16 7.04
CA ALA A 240 -20.66 -7.53 6.03
C ALA A 240 -21.42 -6.40 5.34
N GLU A 241 -20.79 -5.24 5.17
CA GLU A 241 -21.34 -4.18 4.33
C GLU A 241 -21.55 -4.71 2.90
N GLU A 242 -22.78 -4.53 2.38
CA GLU A 242 -23.15 -5.02 1.05
C GLU A 242 -22.44 -4.25 -0.08
N ASP A 243 -21.93 -3.05 0.17
CA ASP A 243 -21.42 -2.11 -0.84
C ASP A 243 -19.96 -1.67 -0.62
N PHE A 244 -19.07 -2.62 -0.31
CA PHE A 244 -17.64 -2.33 -0.14
C PHE A 244 -17.00 -1.60 -1.34
N PHE A 245 -17.53 -1.78 -2.54
CA PHE A 245 -17.00 -1.18 -3.77
C PHE A 245 -17.88 -0.06 -4.36
N GLY A 246 -19.01 0.28 -3.76
CA GLY A 246 -19.93 1.28 -4.27
C GLY A 246 -20.54 0.97 -5.66
N GLU A 247 -21.47 1.79 -6.11
CA GLU A 247 -22.09 1.65 -7.44
C GLU A 247 -21.15 2.02 -8.60
N LYS A 248 -20.07 2.73 -8.32
CA LYS A 248 -19.09 3.17 -9.33
C LYS A 248 -17.78 2.43 -9.08
N GLY A 249 -17.40 1.54 -9.97
CA GLY A 249 -16.22 0.67 -9.80
C GLY A 249 -14.85 1.36 -9.58
N TYR A 250 -14.77 2.68 -9.63
CA TYR A 250 -13.60 3.48 -9.25
C TYR A 250 -13.71 4.10 -7.85
N GLU A 251 -14.81 3.90 -7.13
CA GLU A 251 -14.92 4.24 -5.70
C GLU A 251 -13.98 3.40 -4.83
N LEU A 252 -13.36 2.37 -5.41
CA LEU A 252 -12.15 1.75 -4.88
C LEU A 252 -11.06 2.76 -4.49
N LEU A 253 -11.05 3.91 -5.15
CA LEU A 253 -10.08 4.98 -4.89
C LEU A 253 -10.61 6.02 -3.89
N ALA A 254 -11.90 6.04 -3.61
CA ALA A 254 -12.48 6.95 -2.63
C ALA A 254 -12.43 6.32 -1.23
N PRO A 255 -11.88 7.03 -0.23
CA PRO A 255 -11.91 6.55 1.14
C PRO A 255 -13.36 6.60 1.66
N THR A 256 -14.02 5.46 1.76
CA THR A 256 -15.24 5.33 2.55
C THR A 256 -14.84 4.94 3.97
N TRP A 257 -14.41 5.93 4.74
CA TRP A 257 -14.30 5.81 6.18
C TRP A 257 -15.55 6.44 6.79
N ASP A 258 -16.56 5.64 7.06
CA ASP A 258 -17.65 6.00 7.96
C ASP A 258 -17.34 5.53 9.37
#